data_9f02f1d0e41be4b7dde01a6080b5ea68
#
_entry.id   9f02f1d0e41be4b7dde01a6080b5ea68
#
_cell.length_a   1.000
_cell.length_b   1.000
_cell.length_c   1.000
_cell.angle_alpha   90.00
_cell.angle_beta   90.00
_cell.angle_gamma   90.00
#
_symmetry.space_group_name_H-M   'P 1'
#
loop_
_entity.id
_entity.type
_entity.pdbx_description
1 polymer ?
#
loop_
_entity_poly.entity_id
_entity_poly.type
_entity_poly.pdbx_seq_one_letter_code
_entity_poly.pdbx_strand_id
1 'polypeptide(L)'
;ALADWGRKEIEIAEKEMPGLMSIRKKYAAQKPLKGARITGSLHMTIQTAVLIETLAELGAEVRWASCNIFSTQDHAAAAIAAAGIPVFAWKGESLEEYWWCTNMALTFEGGKGPHLIVDDGGDATLLIHKGYAAEKEPKLLEEKGSNLEEQVIMNLLRETYVENPTKWHG
;
A
#
# COMPACT_ATOMS: atom_id res chain seq x y z
N ALA A 1 -3.83 23.43 2.04
CA ALA A 1 -5.17 23.21 2.61
C ALA A 1 -5.30 21.83 3.24
N LEU A 2 -5.59 20.74 2.48
CA LEU A 2 -5.80 19.41 3.06
C LEU A 2 -4.50 18.81 3.59
N ALA A 3 -3.42 18.86 2.80
CA ALA A 3 -2.10 18.40 3.20
C ALA A 3 -1.53 19.18 4.40
N ASP A 4 -1.76 20.48 4.47
CA ASP A 4 -1.29 21.31 5.59
C ASP A 4 -2.02 20.95 6.89
N TRP A 5 -3.31 20.66 6.81
CA TRP A 5 -4.05 20.15 7.95
C TRP A 5 -3.52 18.78 8.40
N GLY A 6 -3.37 17.84 7.45
CA GLY A 6 -2.80 16.54 7.73
C GLY A 6 -1.43 16.62 8.39
N ARG A 7 -0.56 17.51 7.90
CA ARG A 7 0.78 17.74 8.49
C ARG A 7 0.70 18.14 9.95
N LYS A 8 -0.17 19.06 10.30
CA LYS A 8 -0.33 19.51 11.70
C LYS A 8 -0.81 18.38 12.61
N GLU A 9 -1.72 17.54 12.13
CA GLU A 9 -2.20 16.39 12.91
C GLU A 9 -1.16 15.29 13.05
N ILE A 10 -0.35 15.05 12.01
CA ILE A 10 0.80 14.13 12.09
C ILE A 10 1.80 14.61 13.16
N GLU A 11 2.13 15.89 13.21
CA GLU A 11 3.03 16.47 14.22
C GLU A 11 2.49 16.31 15.66
N ILE A 12 1.18 16.32 15.83
CA ILE A 12 0.54 16.02 17.13
C ILE A 12 0.65 14.53 17.44
N ALA A 13 0.31 13.67 16.48
CA ALA A 13 0.36 12.22 16.65
C ALA A 13 1.78 11.70 16.95
N GLU A 14 2.81 12.31 16.40
CA GLU A 14 4.21 11.99 16.72
C GLU A 14 4.49 12.11 18.24
N LYS A 15 3.90 13.09 18.92
CA LYS A 15 4.05 13.28 20.36
C LYS A 15 3.31 12.21 21.17
N GLU A 16 2.26 11.62 20.57
CA GLU A 16 1.46 10.56 21.18
C GLU A 16 2.01 9.16 20.89
N MET A 17 3.03 9.05 20.02
CA MET A 17 3.66 7.79 19.59
C MET A 17 5.15 7.73 19.97
N PRO A 18 5.50 7.88 21.27
CA PRO A 18 6.89 8.03 21.71
C PRO A 18 7.75 6.80 21.42
N GLY A 19 7.17 5.60 21.41
CA GLY A 19 7.89 4.37 21.09
C GLY A 19 8.39 4.37 19.64
N LEU A 20 7.51 4.68 18.69
CA LEU A 20 7.85 4.74 17.26
C LEU A 20 8.83 5.89 16.97
N MET A 21 8.63 7.06 17.59
CA MET A 21 9.52 8.21 17.44
C MET A 21 10.90 7.95 18.04
N SER A 22 10.99 7.17 19.12
CA SER A 22 12.27 6.74 19.69
C SER A 22 13.05 5.84 18.71
N ILE A 23 12.36 4.90 18.05
CA ILE A 23 12.96 4.05 17.01
C ILE A 23 13.44 4.92 15.84
N ARG A 24 12.60 5.83 15.33
CA ARG A 24 12.96 6.78 14.28
C ARG A 24 14.22 7.54 14.63
N LYS A 25 14.25 8.18 15.80
CA LYS A 25 15.41 8.95 16.29
C LYS A 25 16.67 8.10 16.41
N LYS A 26 16.55 6.87 16.90
CA LYS A 26 17.70 5.99 17.13
C LYS A 26 18.32 5.48 15.83
N TYR A 27 17.51 5.18 14.83
CA TYR A 27 17.96 4.44 13.64
C TYR A 27 17.94 5.26 12.35
N ALA A 28 17.34 6.46 12.31
CA ALA A 28 17.23 7.25 11.07
C ALA A 28 18.58 7.52 10.40
N ALA A 29 19.63 7.83 11.16
CA ALA A 29 20.96 8.07 10.63
C ALA A 29 21.63 6.80 10.05
N GLN A 30 21.27 5.63 10.55
CA GLN A 30 21.84 4.34 10.12
C GLN A 30 21.19 3.79 8.85
N LYS A 31 19.97 4.26 8.52
CA LYS A 31 19.18 3.80 7.37
C LYS A 31 19.08 2.26 7.29
N PRO A 32 18.65 1.55 8.36
CA PRO A 32 18.66 0.08 8.39
C PRO A 32 17.75 -0.57 7.35
N LEU A 33 16.77 0.18 6.81
CA LEU A 33 15.85 -0.28 5.77
C LEU A 33 16.27 0.17 4.36
N LYS A 34 17.49 0.69 4.19
CA LYS A 34 17.96 1.12 2.87
C LYS A 34 17.90 -0.03 1.85
N GLY A 35 17.21 0.21 0.74
CA GLY A 35 16.98 -0.76 -0.32
C GLY A 35 15.80 -1.70 -0.09
N ALA A 36 15.14 -1.64 1.07
CA ALA A 36 13.90 -2.38 1.30
C ALA A 36 12.73 -1.69 0.59
N ARG A 37 11.95 -2.45 -0.17
CA ARG A 37 10.66 -2.04 -0.72
C ARG A 37 9.57 -2.57 0.19
N ILE A 38 8.76 -1.67 0.75
CA ILE A 38 7.70 -2.01 1.70
C ILE A 38 6.36 -1.51 1.17
N THR A 39 5.43 -2.44 0.99
CA THR A 39 4.02 -2.13 0.73
C THR A 39 3.22 -2.17 2.02
N GLY A 40 2.40 -1.15 2.23
CA GLY A 40 1.36 -1.17 3.24
C GLY A 40 -0.03 -1.34 2.64
N SER A 41 -0.82 -2.20 3.25
CA SER A 41 -2.27 -2.34 3.06
C SER A 41 -2.90 -2.27 4.45
N LEU A 42 -2.97 -1.05 4.97
CA LEU A 42 -3.39 -0.74 6.33
C LEU A 42 -4.12 0.61 6.32
N HIS A 43 -5.10 0.77 7.20
CA HIS A 43 -5.90 1.99 7.33
C HIS A 43 -5.05 3.26 7.22
N MET A 44 -5.33 4.11 6.22
CA MET A 44 -4.55 5.33 5.94
C MET A 44 -4.99 6.45 6.89
N THR A 45 -4.61 6.32 8.15
CA THR A 45 -4.89 7.28 9.22
C THR A 45 -3.69 8.18 9.52
N ILE A 46 -3.89 9.17 10.38
CA ILE A 46 -2.82 10.05 10.87
C ILE A 46 -1.72 9.22 11.57
N GLN A 47 -2.08 8.23 12.39
CA GLN A 47 -1.10 7.37 13.06
C GLN A 47 -0.31 6.51 12.06
N THR A 48 -0.99 6.01 11.04
CA THR A 48 -0.34 5.28 9.95
C THR A 48 0.61 6.19 9.16
N ALA A 49 0.29 7.47 8.99
CA ALA A 49 1.20 8.43 8.37
C ALA A 49 2.52 8.57 9.16
N VAL A 50 2.47 8.56 10.49
CA VAL A 50 3.68 8.55 11.33
C VAL A 50 4.51 7.29 11.09
N LEU A 51 3.87 6.13 10.94
CA LEU A 51 4.55 4.87 10.60
C LEU A 51 5.20 4.95 9.21
N ILE A 52 4.48 5.40 8.20
CA ILE A 52 4.98 5.53 6.83
C ILE A 52 6.23 6.42 6.78
N GLU A 53 6.17 7.58 7.39
CA GLU A 53 7.32 8.50 7.45
C GLU A 53 8.49 7.90 8.24
N THR A 54 8.21 7.14 9.30
CA THR A 54 9.25 6.42 10.03
C THR A 54 9.95 5.40 9.14
N LEU A 55 9.22 4.58 8.42
CA LEU A 55 9.80 3.60 7.48
C LEU A 55 10.65 4.28 6.39
N ALA A 56 10.16 5.39 5.83
CA ALA A 56 10.88 6.16 4.82
C ALA A 56 12.16 6.81 5.41
N GLU A 57 12.09 7.38 6.60
CA GLU A 57 13.26 7.92 7.29
C GLU A 57 14.30 6.85 7.64
N LEU A 58 13.88 5.63 7.92
CA LEU A 58 14.76 4.48 8.11
C LEU A 58 15.37 3.96 6.80
N GLY A 59 15.00 4.53 5.66
CA GLY A 59 15.60 4.27 4.35
C GLY A 59 14.78 3.38 3.43
N ALA A 60 13.59 2.95 3.82
CA ALA A 60 12.73 2.15 2.97
C ALA A 60 12.14 2.95 1.80
N GLU A 61 11.94 2.29 0.68
CA GLU A 61 11.02 2.72 -0.36
C GLU A 61 9.62 2.22 0.00
N VAL A 62 8.68 3.14 0.21
CA VAL A 62 7.35 2.82 0.75
C VAL A 62 6.28 3.15 -0.26
N ARG A 63 5.31 2.25 -0.42
CA ARG A 63 4.07 2.46 -1.16
C ARG A 63 2.90 2.02 -0.30
N TRP A 64 1.82 2.77 -0.28
CA TRP A 64 0.73 2.53 0.67
C TRP A 64 -0.64 2.57 0.02
N ALA A 65 -1.50 1.62 0.40
CA ALA A 65 -2.94 1.61 0.15
C ALA A 65 -3.68 1.39 1.47
N SER A 66 -4.97 1.73 1.50
CA SER A 66 -5.81 1.38 2.65
C SER A 66 -6.31 -0.06 2.55
N CYS A 67 -6.59 -0.68 3.68
CA CYS A 67 -7.23 -2.00 3.75
C CYS A 67 -8.76 -1.93 3.85
N ASN A 68 -9.35 -0.77 3.63
CA ASN A 68 -10.81 -0.56 3.66
C ASN A 68 -11.19 0.69 2.88
N ILE A 69 -12.28 0.62 2.10
CA ILE A 69 -12.76 1.71 1.24
C ILE A 69 -13.22 2.99 1.97
N PHE A 70 -13.48 2.92 3.28
CA PHE A 70 -13.97 4.05 4.08
C PHE A 70 -13.02 4.53 5.17
N SER A 71 -11.92 3.82 5.44
CA SER A 71 -11.08 4.10 6.59
C SER A 71 -9.98 5.13 6.36
N THR A 72 -9.80 5.61 5.14
CA THR A 72 -8.82 6.65 4.85
C THR A 72 -9.22 8.00 5.45
N GLN A 73 -8.27 8.65 6.10
CA GLN A 73 -8.32 10.07 6.43
C GLN A 73 -7.62 10.84 5.30
N ASP A 74 -8.39 11.51 4.46
CA ASP A 74 -7.88 12.13 3.23
C ASP A 74 -6.79 13.18 3.48
N HIS A 75 -6.85 13.88 4.60
CA HIS A 75 -5.81 14.83 4.99
C HIS A 75 -4.50 14.13 5.39
N ALA A 76 -4.56 12.91 5.95
CA ALA A 76 -3.37 12.10 6.20
C ALA A 76 -2.74 11.64 4.88
N ALA A 77 -3.54 11.08 3.97
CA ALA A 77 -3.08 10.67 2.64
C ALA A 77 -2.49 11.85 1.85
N ALA A 78 -3.14 13.01 1.89
CA ALA A 78 -2.66 14.23 1.22
C ALA A 78 -1.30 14.71 1.78
N ALA A 79 -1.10 14.63 3.10
CA ALA A 79 0.17 15.01 3.71
C ALA A 79 1.32 14.08 3.29
N ILE A 80 1.06 12.76 3.25
CA ILE A 80 2.05 11.76 2.81
C ILE A 80 2.38 11.93 1.31
N ALA A 81 1.37 12.14 0.47
CA ALA A 81 1.58 12.44 -0.95
C ALA A 81 2.40 13.71 -1.16
N ALA A 82 2.12 14.78 -0.41
CA ALA A 82 2.87 16.02 -0.45
C ALA A 82 4.33 15.86 0.02
N ALA A 83 4.62 14.88 0.87
CA ALA A 83 5.96 14.51 1.28
C ALA A 83 6.70 13.66 0.21
N GLY A 84 6.08 13.35 -0.91
CA GLY A 84 6.66 12.60 -2.01
C GLY A 84 6.63 11.08 -1.83
N ILE A 85 5.87 10.57 -0.87
CA ILE A 85 5.70 9.13 -0.66
C ILE A 85 4.45 8.67 -1.42
N PRO A 86 4.55 7.66 -2.31
CA PRO A 86 3.41 7.14 -3.05
C PRO A 86 2.33 6.56 -2.12
N VAL A 87 1.15 7.14 -2.15
CA VAL A 87 -0.02 6.70 -1.41
C VAL A 87 -1.23 6.64 -2.35
N PHE A 88 -1.91 5.50 -2.32
CA PHE A 88 -3.07 5.17 -3.16
C PHE A 88 -4.24 4.87 -2.23
N ALA A 89 -4.83 5.91 -1.68
CA ALA A 89 -5.93 5.79 -0.74
C ALA A 89 -6.73 7.09 -0.66
N TRP A 90 -8.05 6.97 -0.69
CA TRP A 90 -9.00 8.04 -0.38
C TRP A 90 -10.26 7.46 0.23
N LYS A 91 -11.00 8.28 0.93
CA LYS A 91 -12.24 7.83 1.56
C LYS A 91 -13.36 7.71 0.52
N GLY A 92 -14.01 6.54 0.49
CA GLY A 92 -15.12 6.28 -0.42
C GLY A 92 -14.69 5.76 -1.78
N GLU A 93 -13.63 4.98 -1.84
CA GLU A 93 -13.23 4.22 -3.03
C GLU A 93 -14.36 3.28 -3.48
N SER A 94 -14.53 3.11 -4.79
CA SER A 94 -15.27 1.96 -5.32
C SER A 94 -14.46 0.67 -5.13
N LEU A 95 -15.07 -0.49 -5.36
CA LEU A 95 -14.31 -1.76 -5.30
C LEU A 95 -13.23 -1.82 -6.36
N GLU A 96 -13.49 -1.32 -7.56
CA GLU A 96 -12.52 -1.24 -8.65
C GLU A 96 -11.33 -0.34 -8.27
N GLU A 97 -11.60 0.83 -7.70
CA GLU A 97 -10.58 1.76 -7.22
C GLU A 97 -9.76 1.16 -6.08
N TYR A 98 -10.40 0.49 -5.13
CA TYR A 98 -9.74 -0.18 -4.02
C TYR A 98 -8.73 -1.24 -4.48
N TRP A 99 -9.13 -2.13 -5.37
CA TRP A 99 -8.25 -3.17 -5.89
C TRP A 99 -7.16 -2.62 -6.82
N TRP A 100 -7.50 -1.57 -7.59
CA TRP A 100 -6.49 -0.82 -8.35
C TRP A 100 -5.44 -0.18 -7.42
N CYS A 101 -5.86 0.47 -6.33
CA CYS A 101 -4.97 1.06 -5.33
C CYS A 101 -4.05 0.00 -4.70
N THR A 102 -4.60 -1.16 -4.36
CA THR A 102 -3.81 -2.29 -3.82
C THR A 102 -2.76 -2.75 -4.82
N ASN A 103 -3.14 -2.91 -6.09
CA ASN A 103 -2.20 -3.26 -7.17
C ASN A 103 -1.10 -2.21 -7.35
N MET A 104 -1.43 -0.91 -7.29
CA MET A 104 -0.46 0.18 -7.39
C MET A 104 0.51 0.21 -6.21
N ALA A 105 0.04 -0.08 -5.00
CA ALA A 105 0.89 -0.18 -3.83
C ALA A 105 1.86 -1.37 -3.90
N LEU A 106 1.49 -2.43 -4.61
CA LEU A 106 2.33 -3.63 -4.85
C LEU A 106 3.30 -3.49 -6.03
N THR A 107 3.24 -2.38 -6.79
CA THR A 107 4.02 -2.18 -8.02
C THR A 107 5.04 -1.06 -7.83
N PHE A 108 6.30 -1.42 -7.66
CA PHE A 108 7.44 -0.50 -7.55
C PHE A 108 8.05 -0.19 -8.92
N GLU A 109 9.00 0.74 -8.95
CA GLU A 109 9.68 1.13 -10.18
C GLU A 109 10.31 -0.08 -10.90
N GLY A 110 10.14 -0.12 -12.21
CA GLY A 110 10.57 -1.24 -13.05
C GLY A 110 9.72 -2.49 -12.92
N GLY A 111 8.49 -2.38 -12.39
CA GLY A 111 7.56 -3.51 -12.24
C GLY A 111 7.90 -4.46 -11.10
N LYS A 112 8.81 -4.07 -10.20
CA LYS A 112 9.23 -4.90 -9.07
C LYS A 112 8.15 -4.98 -7.99
N GLY A 113 8.11 -6.10 -7.29
CA GLY A 113 7.28 -6.28 -6.10
C GLY A 113 7.94 -5.78 -4.80
N PRO A 114 7.20 -5.74 -3.69
CA PRO A 114 7.74 -5.44 -2.36
C PRO A 114 8.62 -6.59 -1.84
N HIS A 115 9.54 -6.26 -0.93
CA HIS A 115 10.25 -7.26 -0.12
C HIS A 115 9.48 -7.62 1.15
N LEU A 116 8.70 -6.67 1.66
CA LEU A 116 7.91 -6.80 2.88
C LEU A 116 6.54 -6.17 2.67
N ILE A 117 5.53 -6.75 3.30
CA ILE A 117 4.15 -6.26 3.28
C ILE A 117 3.67 -6.09 4.71
N VAL A 118 3.07 -4.93 4.99
CA VAL A 118 2.29 -4.66 6.20
C VAL A 118 0.83 -4.72 5.79
N ASP A 119 0.17 -5.83 6.07
CA ASP A 119 -1.18 -6.13 5.57
C ASP A 119 -2.15 -6.38 6.72
N ASP A 120 -3.22 -5.62 6.77
CA ASP A 120 -4.33 -5.80 7.72
C ASP A 120 -5.57 -6.29 6.95
N GLY A 121 -6.04 -7.48 7.30
CA GLY A 121 -7.14 -8.16 6.62
C GLY A 121 -6.70 -9.13 5.53
N GLY A 122 -5.50 -8.97 4.95
CA GLY A 122 -4.91 -9.94 4.03
C GLY A 122 -5.24 -9.73 2.55
N ASP A 123 -5.84 -8.61 2.15
CA ASP A 123 -6.26 -8.36 0.77
C ASP A 123 -5.08 -8.23 -0.20
N ALA A 124 -4.02 -7.52 0.19
CA ALA A 124 -2.81 -7.44 -0.62
C ALA A 124 -2.15 -8.82 -0.78
N THR A 125 -2.08 -9.58 0.29
CA THR A 125 -1.59 -10.96 0.29
C THR A 125 -2.44 -11.87 -0.59
N LEU A 126 -3.77 -11.75 -0.50
CA LEU A 126 -4.71 -12.49 -1.35
C LEU A 126 -4.48 -12.20 -2.83
N LEU A 127 -4.31 -10.92 -3.19
CA LEU A 127 -4.08 -10.51 -4.58
C LEU A 127 -2.80 -11.13 -5.15
N ILE A 128 -1.72 -11.14 -4.37
CA ILE A 128 -0.45 -11.78 -4.77
C ILE A 128 -0.64 -13.28 -5.00
N HIS A 129 -1.29 -13.98 -4.06
CA HIS A 129 -1.50 -15.42 -4.20
C HIS A 129 -2.38 -15.78 -5.39
N LYS A 130 -3.48 -15.04 -5.61
CA LYS A 130 -4.35 -15.25 -6.78
C LYS A 130 -3.60 -14.92 -8.09
N GLY A 131 -2.82 -13.86 -8.13
CA GLY A 131 -2.01 -13.48 -9.28
C GLY A 131 -0.96 -14.54 -9.61
N TYR A 132 -0.22 -15.01 -8.62
CA TYR A 132 0.77 -16.06 -8.78
C TYR A 132 0.15 -17.39 -9.26
N ALA A 133 -1.01 -17.76 -8.72
CA ALA A 133 -1.74 -18.94 -9.18
C ALA A 133 -2.17 -18.81 -10.65
N ALA A 134 -2.68 -17.64 -11.05
CA ALA A 134 -3.08 -17.36 -12.42
C ALA A 134 -1.91 -17.36 -13.41
N GLU A 135 -0.73 -16.94 -13.00
CA GLU A 135 0.49 -17.06 -13.82
C GLU A 135 0.89 -18.52 -14.07
N LYS A 136 0.73 -19.38 -13.08
CA LYS A 136 1.01 -20.83 -13.23
C LYS A 136 -0.06 -21.55 -14.02
N GLU A 137 -1.31 -21.17 -13.85
CA GLU A 137 -2.45 -21.79 -14.51
C GLU A 137 -3.37 -20.72 -15.11
N PRO A 138 -3.05 -20.20 -16.33
CA PRO A 138 -3.79 -19.12 -16.97
C PRO A 138 -5.29 -19.39 -17.19
N LYS A 139 -5.70 -20.65 -17.18
CA LYS A 139 -7.12 -21.03 -17.25
C LYS A 139 -7.95 -20.49 -16.09
N LEU A 140 -7.34 -20.24 -14.94
CA LEU A 140 -8.01 -19.60 -13.81
C LEU A 140 -8.54 -18.20 -14.15
N LEU A 141 -7.91 -17.52 -15.11
CA LEU A 141 -8.36 -16.21 -15.59
C LEU A 141 -9.66 -16.28 -16.43
N GLU A 142 -10.07 -17.46 -16.90
CA GLU A 142 -11.32 -17.67 -17.62
C GLU A 142 -12.53 -17.81 -16.67
N GLU A 143 -12.28 -18.08 -15.38
CA GLU A 143 -13.30 -18.24 -14.36
C GLU A 143 -14.02 -16.91 -14.09
N LYS A 144 -15.31 -17.02 -13.74
CA LYS A 144 -16.09 -15.87 -13.29
C LYS A 144 -16.00 -15.78 -11.76
N GLY A 145 -15.95 -14.54 -11.27
CA GLY A 145 -16.06 -14.30 -9.84
C GLY A 145 -17.40 -14.77 -9.27
N SER A 146 -17.39 -15.33 -8.07
CA SER A 146 -18.60 -15.79 -7.38
C SER A 146 -19.46 -14.63 -6.84
N ASN A 147 -18.88 -13.45 -6.71
CA ASN A 147 -19.51 -12.21 -6.28
C ASN A 147 -18.86 -11.02 -6.99
N LEU A 148 -19.40 -9.81 -6.75
CA LEU A 148 -18.92 -8.59 -7.40
C LEU A 148 -17.44 -8.32 -7.11
N GLU A 149 -17.01 -8.45 -5.87
CA GLU A 149 -15.62 -8.18 -5.48
C GLU A 149 -14.65 -9.16 -6.13
N GLU A 150 -14.97 -10.44 -6.12
CA GLU A 150 -14.15 -11.45 -6.79
C GLU A 150 -14.10 -11.22 -8.30
N GLN A 151 -15.19 -10.74 -8.92
CA GLN A 151 -15.19 -10.38 -10.34
C GLN A 151 -14.26 -9.20 -10.62
N VAL A 152 -14.22 -8.20 -9.74
CA VAL A 152 -13.28 -7.06 -9.84
C VAL A 152 -11.83 -7.54 -9.74
N ILE A 153 -11.52 -8.40 -8.78
CA ILE A 153 -10.19 -9.01 -8.65
C ILE A 153 -9.80 -9.78 -9.92
N MET A 154 -10.72 -10.59 -10.44
CA MET A 154 -10.46 -11.37 -11.66
C MET A 154 -10.21 -10.47 -12.88
N ASN A 155 -10.96 -9.38 -13.02
CA ASN A 155 -10.74 -8.41 -14.09
C ASN A 155 -9.36 -7.76 -13.97
N LEU A 156 -8.97 -7.32 -12.79
CA LEU A 156 -7.66 -6.76 -12.52
C LEU A 156 -6.53 -7.76 -12.83
N LEU A 157 -6.69 -9.03 -12.45
CA LEU A 157 -5.70 -10.06 -12.74
C LEU A 157 -5.55 -10.33 -14.24
N ARG A 158 -6.64 -10.27 -15.02
CA ARG A 158 -6.59 -10.36 -16.50
C ARG A 158 -5.81 -9.21 -17.10
N GLU A 159 -6.08 -7.98 -16.67
CA GLU A 159 -5.38 -6.79 -17.13
C GLU A 159 -3.88 -6.87 -16.79
N THR A 160 -3.54 -7.19 -15.56
CA THR A 160 -2.13 -7.30 -15.14
C THR A 160 -1.40 -8.44 -15.83
N TYR A 161 -2.08 -9.55 -16.13
CA TYR A 161 -1.49 -10.67 -16.87
C TYR A 161 -1.18 -10.30 -18.32
N VAL A 162 -2.05 -9.53 -18.98
CA VAL A 162 -1.81 -9.03 -20.34
C VAL A 162 -0.62 -8.07 -20.39
N GLU A 163 -0.49 -7.20 -19.39
CA GLU A 163 0.61 -6.22 -19.30
C GLU A 163 1.94 -6.87 -18.94
N ASN A 164 1.93 -7.78 -17.98
CA ASN A 164 3.11 -8.48 -17.48
C ASN A 164 2.74 -9.89 -16.96
N PRO A 165 2.89 -10.93 -17.78
CA PRO A 165 2.52 -12.31 -17.42
C PRO A 165 3.33 -12.94 -16.28
N THR A 166 4.35 -12.25 -15.79
CA THR A 166 5.22 -12.72 -14.71
C THR A 166 5.33 -11.72 -13.55
N LYS A 167 4.36 -10.83 -13.44
CA LYS A 167 4.32 -9.77 -12.44
C LYS A 167 4.41 -10.30 -11.01
N TRP A 168 3.73 -11.41 -10.73
CA TRP A 168 3.56 -11.98 -9.40
C TRP A 168 4.61 -13.04 -9.06
N HIS A 169 5.51 -13.32 -9.98
CA HIS A 169 6.52 -14.39 -9.87
C HIS A 169 7.81 -13.91 -9.18
N GLY A 170 8.01 -12.63 -9.06
CA GLY A 170 9.20 -12.01 -8.48
C GLY A 170 8.91 -11.27 -7.22
#